data_3e94b9121333bbe5f4b94dcfb1520715
#
_entry.id   3e94b9121333bbe5f4b94dcfb1520715
#
_cell.length_a   1.000
_cell.length_b   1.000
_cell.length_c   1.000
_cell.angle_alpha   90.00
_cell.angle_beta   90.00
_cell.angle_gamma   90.00
#
_symmetry.space_group_name_H-M   'P 1'
#
loop_
_entity.id
_entity.type
_entity.pdbx_description
1 polymer ?
#
loop_
_entity_poly.entity_id
_entity_poly.type
_entity_poly.pdbx_seq_one_letter_code
_entity_poly.pdbx_strand_id
1 'polypeptide(L)'
;AAVDKGVIDNMHFVQCAAQDIAQHLESPVDLVLFHAVLEWVAEPQEILHTLWSTLRAGGGLSLMFYNANGLLMHNMVAGNFDYVQLGMPKKKKRTLSPDYPREPQQVYHWLEEIGWQIVSKTGVRVFHDYLREKRQQHDSYAALLALETRYCRQEPYLSLGRYIHVTALKSQAHSRRCKDKV
;
A
#
# COMPACT_ATOMS: atom_id res chain seq x y z
N ALA A 1 17.48 -9.10 20.01
CA ALA A 1 16.32 -9.98 19.89
C ALA A 1 16.83 -11.38 19.64
N ALA A 2 16.47 -12.35 20.49
CA ALA A 2 16.80 -13.75 20.25
C ALA A 2 16.02 -14.20 19.02
N VAL A 3 16.74 -14.45 17.94
CA VAL A 3 16.15 -15.05 16.74
C VAL A 3 15.98 -16.54 17.07
N ASP A 4 14.73 -16.97 17.16
CA ASP A 4 14.42 -18.38 17.38
C ASP A 4 14.94 -19.18 16.17
N LYS A 5 15.92 -20.05 16.38
CA LYS A 5 16.61 -20.77 15.31
C LYS A 5 15.67 -21.54 14.40
N GLY A 6 14.52 -22.02 14.92
CA GLY A 6 13.51 -22.74 14.11
C GLY A 6 12.73 -21.88 13.12
N VAL A 7 12.75 -20.53 13.24
CA VAL A 7 12.09 -19.61 12.31
C VAL A 7 12.99 -19.28 11.12
N ILE A 8 14.32 -19.30 11.30
CA ILE A 8 15.29 -18.93 10.24
C ILE A 8 15.31 -19.98 9.12
N ASP A 9 15.10 -21.23 9.43
CA ASP A 9 15.18 -22.31 8.44
C ASP A 9 14.10 -22.23 7.34
N ASN A 10 13.04 -21.40 7.56
CA ASN A 10 11.97 -21.15 6.61
C ASN A 10 12.02 -19.74 5.97
N MET A 11 13.13 -19.00 6.14
CA MET A 11 13.29 -17.65 5.62
C MET A 11 14.48 -17.58 4.67
N HIS A 12 14.24 -17.01 3.49
CA HIS A 12 15.28 -16.69 2.53
C HIS A 12 15.34 -15.17 2.34
N PHE A 13 16.54 -14.59 2.55
CA PHE A 13 16.77 -13.17 2.37
C PHE A 13 17.53 -12.94 1.07
N VAL A 14 16.95 -12.15 0.17
CA VAL A 14 17.53 -11.81 -1.12
C VAL A 14 17.72 -10.30 -1.21
N GLN A 15 18.94 -9.86 -1.55
CA GLN A 15 19.22 -8.46 -1.85
C GLN A 15 19.12 -8.24 -3.36
N CYS A 16 17.97 -7.72 -3.82
CA CYS A 16 17.74 -7.37 -5.22
C CYS A 16 16.80 -6.17 -5.34
N ALA A 17 16.70 -5.58 -6.54
CA ALA A 17 15.62 -4.65 -6.81
C ALA A 17 14.27 -5.41 -6.80
N ALA A 18 13.20 -4.76 -6.34
CA ALA A 18 11.91 -5.42 -6.24
C ALA A 18 11.36 -5.87 -7.62
N GLN A 19 11.78 -5.21 -8.70
CA GLN A 19 11.46 -5.58 -10.08
C GLN A 19 12.07 -6.94 -10.48
N ASP A 20 13.19 -7.32 -9.85
CA ASP A 20 13.94 -8.54 -10.19
C ASP A 20 13.56 -9.74 -9.32
N ILE A 21 12.63 -9.58 -8.36
CA ILE A 21 12.28 -10.62 -7.39
C ILE A 21 11.84 -11.94 -8.05
N ALA A 22 11.19 -11.87 -9.21
CA ALA A 22 10.73 -13.05 -9.94
C ALA A 22 11.87 -14.02 -10.29
N GLN A 23 13.10 -13.51 -10.50
CA GLN A 23 14.27 -14.32 -10.85
C GLN A 23 14.80 -15.15 -9.65
N HIS A 24 14.37 -14.80 -8.44
CA HIS A 24 14.81 -15.43 -7.20
C HIS A 24 13.74 -16.37 -6.60
N LEU A 25 12.64 -16.60 -7.31
CA LEU A 25 11.58 -17.49 -6.89
C LEU A 25 11.63 -18.78 -7.71
N GLU A 26 11.67 -19.93 -7.03
CA GLU A 26 11.65 -21.25 -7.69
C GLU A 26 10.26 -21.60 -8.25
N SER A 27 9.21 -21.04 -7.67
CA SER A 27 7.82 -21.26 -8.05
C SER A 27 6.94 -20.07 -7.67
N PRO A 28 5.75 -19.92 -8.29
CA PRO A 28 4.81 -18.89 -7.90
C PRO A 28 4.39 -19.00 -6.42
N VAL A 29 4.25 -17.85 -5.77
CA VAL A 29 3.91 -17.76 -4.33
C VAL A 29 2.40 -17.59 -4.10
N ASP A 30 1.94 -17.90 -2.88
CA ASP A 30 0.54 -17.76 -2.47
C ASP A 30 0.16 -16.32 -2.12
N LEU A 31 1.10 -15.57 -1.54
CA LEU A 31 0.86 -14.24 -1.01
C LEU A 31 2.09 -13.36 -1.19
N VAL A 32 1.86 -12.13 -1.62
CA VAL A 32 2.85 -11.06 -1.63
C VAL A 32 2.44 -9.98 -0.63
N LEU A 33 3.36 -9.61 0.26
CA LEU A 33 3.26 -8.44 1.13
C LEU A 33 4.15 -7.33 0.58
N PHE A 34 3.54 -6.25 0.09
CA PHE A 34 4.24 -5.10 -0.48
C PHE A 34 3.84 -3.83 0.25
N HIS A 35 4.50 -3.57 1.37
CA HIS A 35 4.13 -2.51 2.29
C HIS A 35 5.17 -1.40 2.34
N ALA A 36 4.72 -0.15 2.20
CA ALA A 36 5.52 1.06 2.30
C ALA A 36 6.74 1.09 1.33
N VAL A 37 6.57 0.54 0.13
CA VAL A 37 7.58 0.48 -0.92
C VAL A 37 7.14 1.25 -2.17
N LEU A 38 5.84 1.20 -2.53
CA LEU A 38 5.33 1.78 -3.77
C LEU A 38 5.60 3.29 -3.89
N GLU A 39 5.64 3.99 -2.77
CA GLU A 39 5.94 5.41 -2.70
C GLU A 39 7.41 5.79 -2.92
N TRP A 40 8.30 4.79 -3.05
CA TRP A 40 9.72 4.97 -3.36
C TRP A 40 10.08 4.59 -4.80
N VAL A 41 9.13 4.05 -5.54
CA VAL A 41 9.31 3.55 -6.90
C VAL A 41 8.87 4.59 -7.91
N ALA A 42 9.71 4.93 -8.89
CA ALA A 42 9.35 5.85 -9.96
C ALA A 42 8.30 5.25 -10.91
N GLU A 43 8.50 3.98 -11.29
CA GLU A 43 7.65 3.25 -12.24
C GLU A 43 6.78 2.19 -11.50
N PRO A 44 5.68 2.61 -10.86
CA PRO A 44 4.90 1.71 -10.00
C PRO A 44 4.17 0.60 -10.77
N GLN A 45 3.75 0.86 -12.01
CA GLN A 45 3.04 -0.13 -12.81
C GLN A 45 3.92 -1.32 -13.16
N GLU A 46 5.20 -1.10 -13.49
CA GLU A 46 6.15 -2.15 -13.78
C GLU A 46 6.28 -3.12 -12.60
N ILE A 47 6.44 -2.57 -11.39
CA ILE A 47 6.56 -3.42 -10.19
C ILE A 47 5.26 -4.16 -9.89
N LEU A 48 4.09 -3.52 -10.08
CA LEU A 48 2.80 -4.19 -9.89
C LEU A 48 2.60 -5.35 -10.87
N HIS A 49 3.08 -5.22 -12.12
CA HIS A 49 3.12 -6.32 -13.10
C HIS A 49 4.06 -7.45 -12.65
N THR A 50 5.24 -7.10 -12.13
CA THR A 50 6.17 -8.10 -11.57
C THR A 50 5.51 -8.87 -10.43
N LEU A 51 4.91 -8.18 -9.45
CA LEU A 51 4.20 -8.83 -8.35
C LEU A 51 3.05 -9.74 -8.84
N TRP A 52 2.33 -9.32 -9.88
CA TRP A 52 1.33 -10.16 -10.51
C TRP A 52 1.92 -11.45 -11.07
N SER A 53 3.05 -11.37 -11.75
CA SER A 53 3.70 -12.53 -12.38
C SER A 53 4.21 -13.54 -11.35
N THR A 54 4.62 -13.09 -10.17
CA THR A 54 5.13 -13.96 -9.10
C THR A 54 4.06 -14.76 -8.37
N LEU A 55 2.79 -14.35 -8.45
CA LEU A 55 1.70 -15.03 -7.76
C LEU A 55 1.11 -16.18 -8.59
N ARG A 56 0.73 -17.26 -7.92
CA ARG A 56 -0.12 -18.29 -8.53
C ARG A 56 -1.54 -17.76 -8.81
N ALA A 57 -2.29 -18.43 -9.64
CA ALA A 57 -3.71 -18.12 -9.85
C ALA A 57 -4.47 -18.19 -8.50
N GLY A 58 -5.25 -17.17 -8.20
CA GLY A 58 -5.95 -17.04 -6.91
C GLY A 58 -5.05 -16.61 -5.75
N GLY A 59 -3.77 -16.35 -5.99
CA GLY A 59 -2.85 -15.81 -4.99
C GLY A 59 -3.21 -14.39 -4.57
N GLY A 60 -2.78 -13.98 -3.37
CA GLY A 60 -3.13 -12.73 -2.72
C GLY A 60 -2.03 -11.67 -2.78
N LEU A 61 -2.44 -10.41 -2.91
CA LEU A 61 -1.60 -9.23 -2.69
C LEU A 61 -2.10 -8.46 -1.47
N SER A 62 -1.20 -8.17 -0.54
CA SER A 62 -1.39 -7.18 0.52
C SER A 62 -0.50 -5.98 0.18
N LEU A 63 -1.10 -4.91 -0.29
CA LEU A 63 -0.41 -3.69 -0.72
C LEU A 63 -0.70 -2.56 0.26
N MET A 64 0.33 -1.90 0.79
CA MET A 64 0.16 -0.67 1.58
C MET A 64 1.06 0.41 1.02
N PHE A 65 0.52 1.60 0.78
CA PHE A 65 1.23 2.73 0.20
C PHE A 65 0.89 4.06 0.88
N TYR A 66 1.84 5.00 0.79
CA TYR A 66 1.70 6.34 1.33
C TYR A 66 0.71 7.16 0.51
N ASN A 67 -0.30 7.73 1.19
CA ASN A 67 -1.44 8.36 0.56
C ASN A 67 -1.23 9.85 0.32
N ALA A 68 -1.35 10.30 -0.92
CA ALA A 68 -1.26 11.71 -1.30
C ALA A 68 -2.37 12.57 -0.67
N ASN A 69 -3.60 12.05 -0.56
CA ASN A 69 -4.71 12.76 0.08
C ASN A 69 -4.45 12.96 1.58
N GLY A 70 -3.91 11.93 2.25
CA GLY A 70 -3.50 12.03 3.65
C GLY A 70 -2.37 13.04 3.86
N LEU A 71 -1.41 13.11 2.94
CA LEU A 71 -0.35 14.13 2.97
C LEU A 71 -0.92 15.53 2.78
N LEU A 72 -1.80 15.73 1.81
CA LEU A 72 -2.48 17.00 1.57
C LEU A 72 -3.23 17.47 2.81
N MET A 73 -4.11 16.60 3.33
CA MET A 73 -4.94 16.92 4.50
C MET A 73 -4.09 17.24 5.73
N HIS A 74 -3.02 16.49 5.97
CA HIS A 74 -2.09 16.75 7.07
C HIS A 74 -1.48 18.17 6.97
N ASN A 75 -1.02 18.56 5.78
CA ASN A 75 -0.43 19.89 5.59
C ASN A 75 -1.47 21.01 5.69
N MET A 76 -2.69 20.78 5.21
CA MET A 76 -3.79 21.77 5.36
C MET A 76 -4.15 21.99 6.84
N VAL A 77 -4.31 20.91 7.63
CA VAL A 77 -4.59 20.99 9.07
C VAL A 77 -3.42 21.64 9.84
N ALA A 78 -2.19 21.45 9.39
CA ALA A 78 -1.00 22.04 9.98
C ALA A 78 -0.77 23.52 9.57
N GLY A 79 -1.59 24.06 8.65
CA GLY A 79 -1.45 25.45 8.17
C GLY A 79 -0.29 25.67 7.20
N ASN A 80 0.23 24.63 6.57
CA ASN A 80 1.33 24.71 5.60
C ASN A 80 0.83 25.12 4.20
N PHE A 81 0.06 26.21 4.11
CA PHE A 81 -0.65 26.61 2.89
C PHE A 81 0.29 26.90 1.71
N ASP A 82 1.38 27.63 1.93
CA ASP A 82 2.35 27.93 0.87
C ASP A 82 2.95 26.66 0.27
N TYR A 83 3.27 25.68 1.13
CA TYR A 83 3.80 24.39 0.69
C TYR A 83 2.77 23.63 -0.17
N VAL A 84 1.50 23.67 0.21
CA VAL A 84 0.40 23.07 -0.56
C VAL A 84 0.18 23.79 -1.88
N GLN A 85 0.15 25.13 -1.89
CA GLN A 85 0.01 25.93 -3.11
C GLN A 85 1.12 25.68 -4.13
N LEU A 86 2.33 25.39 -3.66
CA LEU A 86 3.48 25.02 -4.50
C LEU A 86 3.42 23.56 -5.00
N GLY A 87 2.32 22.83 -4.74
CA GLY A 87 2.17 21.43 -5.14
C GLY A 87 2.97 20.45 -4.28
N MET A 88 3.32 20.84 -3.05
CA MET A 88 4.06 20.01 -2.08
C MET A 88 5.37 19.43 -2.64
N PRO A 89 6.27 20.28 -3.16
CA PRO A 89 7.50 19.81 -3.79
C PRO A 89 8.37 19.02 -2.81
N LYS A 90 9.10 18.04 -3.34
CA LYS A 90 10.05 17.24 -2.55
C LYS A 90 11.05 18.18 -1.86
N LYS A 91 11.21 18.04 -0.55
CA LYS A 91 12.19 18.81 0.22
C LYS A 91 13.60 18.35 -0.14
N LYS A 92 14.49 19.27 -0.49
CA LYS A 92 15.89 19.01 -0.88
C LYS A 92 16.75 18.31 0.20
N LYS A 93 16.33 18.32 1.46
CA LYS A 93 17.04 17.61 2.54
C LYS A 93 16.73 16.12 2.46
N ARG A 94 17.75 15.27 2.63
CA ARG A 94 17.61 13.82 2.85
C ARG A 94 16.73 13.57 4.08
N THR A 95 15.45 13.52 3.88
CA THR A 95 14.46 13.13 4.89
C THR A 95 13.94 11.75 4.49
N LEU A 96 13.53 10.95 5.46
CA LEU A 96 12.83 9.69 5.24
C LEU A 96 11.37 9.93 4.76
N SER A 97 11.16 10.99 3.98
CA SER A 97 9.85 11.27 3.38
C SER A 97 9.78 10.61 2.02
N PRO A 98 8.70 9.91 1.71
CA PRO A 98 8.51 9.25 0.43
C PRO A 98 8.64 10.20 -0.76
N ASP A 99 9.19 9.69 -1.86
CA ASP A 99 9.42 10.48 -3.07
C ASP A 99 8.16 10.65 -3.90
N TYR A 100 7.26 9.66 -3.86
CA TYR A 100 6.07 9.56 -4.70
C TYR A 100 4.84 9.17 -3.87
N PRO A 101 4.25 10.10 -3.07
CA PRO A 101 2.94 9.85 -2.47
C PRO A 101 1.95 9.47 -3.57
N ARG A 102 1.15 8.44 -3.35
CA ARG A 102 0.26 7.89 -4.37
C ARG A 102 -1.18 8.35 -4.16
N GLU A 103 -1.83 8.73 -5.25
CA GLU A 103 -3.27 8.94 -5.24
C GLU A 103 -4.00 7.59 -5.21
N PRO A 104 -4.93 7.35 -4.26
CA PRO A 104 -5.55 6.04 -4.11
C PRO A 104 -6.29 5.57 -5.36
N GLN A 105 -7.06 6.44 -6.01
CA GLN A 105 -7.83 6.07 -7.19
C GLN A 105 -6.94 5.64 -8.36
N GLN A 106 -5.77 6.29 -8.52
CA GLN A 106 -4.81 5.92 -9.53
C GLN A 106 -4.22 4.53 -9.27
N VAL A 107 -3.89 4.21 -8.00
CA VAL A 107 -3.40 2.87 -7.64
C VAL A 107 -4.47 1.80 -7.87
N TYR A 108 -5.72 2.07 -7.52
CA TYR A 108 -6.82 1.14 -7.79
C TYR A 108 -6.98 0.86 -9.27
N HIS A 109 -6.93 1.91 -10.10
CA HIS A 109 -7.01 1.79 -11.55
C HIS A 109 -5.87 0.92 -12.11
N TRP A 110 -4.62 1.14 -11.71
CA TRP A 110 -3.49 0.30 -12.13
C TRP A 110 -3.68 -1.17 -11.75
N LEU A 111 -4.16 -1.43 -10.52
CA LEU A 111 -4.44 -2.80 -10.09
C LEU A 111 -5.50 -3.45 -10.99
N GLU A 112 -6.60 -2.75 -11.25
CA GLU A 112 -7.72 -3.27 -12.06
C GLU A 112 -7.31 -3.50 -13.53
N GLU A 113 -6.50 -2.60 -14.12
CA GLU A 113 -5.97 -2.74 -15.48
C GLU A 113 -5.06 -3.98 -15.62
N ILE A 114 -4.24 -4.28 -14.61
CA ILE A 114 -3.39 -5.48 -14.57
C ILE A 114 -4.24 -6.76 -14.43
N GLY A 115 -5.46 -6.64 -13.90
CA GLY A 115 -6.38 -7.75 -13.69
C GLY A 115 -6.57 -8.16 -12.22
N TRP A 116 -6.05 -7.38 -11.26
CA TRP A 116 -6.29 -7.63 -9.84
C TRP A 116 -7.75 -7.44 -9.48
N GLN A 117 -8.29 -8.36 -8.69
CA GLN A 117 -9.58 -8.21 -8.05
C GLN A 117 -9.37 -7.58 -6.66
N ILE A 118 -9.70 -6.30 -6.50
CA ILE A 118 -9.62 -5.64 -5.20
C ILE A 118 -10.71 -6.20 -4.29
N VAL A 119 -10.30 -6.77 -3.15
CA VAL A 119 -11.19 -7.38 -2.14
C VAL A 119 -11.53 -6.39 -1.03
N SER A 120 -10.55 -5.63 -0.57
CA SER A 120 -10.76 -4.64 0.49
C SER A 120 -9.84 -3.44 0.35
N LYS A 121 -10.32 -2.30 0.87
CA LYS A 121 -9.59 -1.04 1.01
C LYS A 121 -9.70 -0.59 2.45
N THR A 122 -8.61 -0.14 3.04
CA THR A 122 -8.57 0.30 4.45
C THR A 122 -7.64 1.49 4.57
N GLY A 123 -8.13 2.59 5.14
CA GLY A 123 -7.28 3.70 5.57
C GLY A 123 -6.53 3.31 6.84
N VAL A 124 -5.26 3.61 6.89
CA VAL A 124 -4.42 3.36 8.07
C VAL A 124 -4.02 4.70 8.66
N ARG A 125 -4.27 4.86 9.98
CA ARG A 125 -4.07 6.12 10.71
C ARG A 125 -4.94 7.25 10.14
N VAL A 126 -6.27 7.01 10.15
CA VAL A 126 -7.27 7.95 9.58
C VAL A 126 -7.51 9.17 10.47
N PHE A 127 -7.20 9.08 11.78
CA PHE A 127 -7.30 10.18 12.74
C PHE A 127 -5.98 10.49 13.45
N HIS A 128 -5.18 9.48 13.70
CA HIS A 128 -3.96 9.56 14.53
C HIS A 128 -3.07 10.76 14.18
N ASP A 129 -2.81 11.01 12.89
CA ASP A 129 -1.90 12.06 12.45
C ASP A 129 -2.53 13.47 12.49
N TYR A 130 -3.84 13.53 12.63
CA TYR A 130 -4.60 14.79 12.65
C TYR A 130 -4.92 15.28 14.06
N LEU A 131 -4.60 14.49 15.10
CA LEU A 131 -4.82 14.92 16.48
C LEU A 131 -4.06 16.21 16.75
N ARG A 132 -4.77 17.19 17.29
CA ARG A 132 -4.23 18.50 17.66
C ARG A 132 -3.16 18.35 18.74
N GLU A 133 -3.43 17.56 19.75
CA GLU A 133 -2.51 17.26 20.85
C GLU A 133 -1.88 15.88 20.67
N LYS A 134 -0.60 15.87 20.30
CA LYS A 134 0.10 14.62 19.99
C LYS A 134 0.23 13.65 21.16
N ARG A 135 0.20 14.14 22.41
CA ARG A 135 0.18 13.28 23.60
C ARG A 135 -1.02 12.32 23.62
N GLN A 136 -2.18 12.71 23.05
CA GLN A 136 -3.37 11.85 22.98
C GLN A 136 -3.15 10.59 22.16
N GLN A 137 -2.14 10.55 21.31
CA GLN A 137 -1.75 9.32 20.57
C GLN A 137 -1.35 8.20 21.54
N HIS A 138 -0.84 8.54 22.73
CA HIS A 138 -0.42 7.62 23.78
C HIS A 138 -1.43 7.57 24.93
N ASP A 139 -1.81 8.72 25.46
CA ASP A 139 -2.67 8.83 26.66
C ASP A 139 -4.07 8.25 26.44
N SER A 140 -4.57 8.32 25.20
CA SER A 140 -5.90 7.83 24.80
C SER A 140 -5.83 6.70 23.76
N TYR A 141 -4.74 5.93 23.74
CA TYR A 141 -4.45 4.94 22.69
C TYR A 141 -5.61 3.96 22.45
N ALA A 142 -6.18 3.38 23.52
CA ALA A 142 -7.26 2.39 23.37
C ALA A 142 -8.52 3.00 22.72
N ALA A 143 -8.90 4.22 23.11
CA ALA A 143 -10.03 4.92 22.51
C ALA A 143 -9.74 5.31 21.05
N LEU A 144 -8.54 5.80 20.77
CA LEU A 144 -8.10 6.13 19.42
C LEU A 144 -8.13 4.89 18.52
N LEU A 145 -7.57 3.77 18.97
CA LEU A 145 -7.55 2.51 18.23
C LEU A 145 -8.96 1.99 17.91
N ALA A 146 -9.89 2.11 18.87
CA ALA A 146 -11.28 1.71 18.65
C ALA A 146 -11.96 2.57 17.55
N LEU A 147 -11.69 3.88 17.54
CA LEU A 147 -12.20 4.80 16.52
C LEU A 147 -11.54 4.57 15.16
N GLU A 148 -10.22 4.43 15.14
CA GLU A 148 -9.48 4.04 13.93
C GLU A 148 -10.07 2.77 13.29
N THR A 149 -10.26 1.72 14.08
CA THR A 149 -10.83 0.43 13.62
C THR A 149 -12.25 0.60 13.10
N ARG A 150 -13.06 1.44 13.78
CA ARG A 150 -14.46 1.68 13.38
C ARG A 150 -14.57 2.41 12.04
N TYR A 151 -13.70 3.37 11.76
CA TYR A 151 -13.83 4.28 10.63
C TYR A 151 -12.87 3.99 9.47
N CYS A 152 -11.85 3.15 9.65
CA CYS A 152 -10.81 2.91 8.66
C CYS A 152 -11.30 2.40 7.30
N ARG A 153 -12.53 1.85 7.21
CA ARG A 153 -13.16 1.36 5.98
C ARG A 153 -14.34 2.19 5.51
N GLN A 154 -14.59 3.33 6.16
CA GLN A 154 -15.70 4.21 5.83
C GLN A 154 -15.19 5.47 5.12
N GLU A 155 -15.81 5.82 4.00
CA GLU A 155 -15.57 7.14 3.40
C GLU A 155 -16.27 8.25 4.21
N PRO A 156 -15.69 9.45 4.29
CA PRO A 156 -14.45 9.90 3.64
C PRO A 156 -13.15 9.56 4.42
N TYR A 157 -13.24 8.94 5.60
CA TYR A 157 -12.10 8.70 6.49
C TYR A 157 -11.08 7.76 5.88
N LEU A 158 -11.53 6.70 5.19
CA LEU A 158 -10.66 5.78 4.47
C LEU A 158 -9.69 6.55 3.56
N SER A 159 -10.23 7.42 2.72
CA SER A 159 -9.45 8.20 1.74
C SER A 159 -8.49 9.20 2.37
N LEU A 160 -8.63 9.52 3.67
CA LEU A 160 -7.78 10.43 4.42
C LEU A 160 -6.71 9.72 5.28
N GLY A 161 -6.68 8.39 5.30
CA GLY A 161 -5.66 7.65 6.03
C GLY A 161 -4.25 8.03 5.60
N ARG A 162 -3.30 8.00 6.53
CA ARG A 162 -1.87 8.25 6.23
C ARG A 162 -1.35 7.29 5.17
N TYR A 163 -1.76 6.03 5.28
CA TYR A 163 -1.55 5.01 4.26
C TYR A 163 -2.88 4.44 3.82
N ILE A 164 -2.90 3.89 2.63
CA ILE A 164 -4.00 3.04 2.17
C ILE A 164 -3.47 1.62 2.09
N HIS A 165 -4.20 0.69 2.70
CA HIS A 165 -3.98 -0.74 2.59
C HIS A 165 -5.03 -1.34 1.67
N VAL A 166 -4.57 -2.09 0.66
CA VAL A 166 -5.40 -2.80 -0.31
C VAL A 166 -5.11 -4.28 -0.22
N THR A 167 -6.17 -5.08 -0.12
CA THR A 167 -6.08 -6.53 -0.34
C THR A 167 -6.65 -6.83 -1.71
N ALA A 168 -5.91 -7.55 -2.54
CA ALA A 168 -6.35 -7.94 -3.87
C ALA A 168 -6.00 -9.40 -4.17
N LEU A 169 -6.72 -10.01 -5.09
CA LEU A 169 -6.49 -11.38 -5.54
C LEU A 169 -6.10 -11.36 -7.01
N LYS A 170 -5.18 -12.24 -7.38
CA LYS A 170 -4.91 -12.55 -8.78
C LYS A 170 -6.11 -13.31 -9.34
N SER A 171 -6.83 -12.71 -10.29
CA SER A 171 -7.98 -13.37 -10.90
C SER A 171 -7.55 -14.71 -11.52
N GLN A 172 -8.38 -15.72 -11.34
CA GLN A 172 -8.22 -16.95 -12.09
C GLN A 172 -8.49 -16.63 -13.56
N ALA A 173 -7.58 -17.01 -14.45
CA ALA A 173 -7.83 -16.87 -15.87
C ALA A 173 -9.16 -17.59 -16.20
N HIS A 174 -10.20 -16.83 -16.50
CA HIS A 174 -11.37 -17.38 -17.16
C HIS A 174 -10.87 -17.86 -18.52
N SER A 175 -10.74 -19.19 -18.66
CA SER A 175 -10.65 -19.78 -19.98
C SER A 175 -11.96 -19.42 -20.69
N ARG A 176 -11.96 -18.34 -21.45
CA ARG A 176 -13.02 -18.09 -22.43
C ARG A 176 -12.96 -19.25 -23.39
N ARG A 177 -13.80 -20.28 -23.15
CA ARG A 177 -14.15 -21.20 -24.19
C ARG A 177 -14.72 -20.34 -25.31
N CYS A 178 -13.94 -20.14 -26.39
CA CYS A 178 -14.48 -19.86 -27.69
C CYS A 178 -15.47 -21.00 -27.97
N LYS A 179 -16.76 -20.76 -27.77
CA LYS A 179 -17.78 -21.60 -28.42
C LYS A 179 -17.77 -21.14 -29.85
N ASP A 180 -17.08 -21.92 -30.66
CA ASP A 180 -17.19 -21.89 -32.10
C ASP A 180 -18.69 -21.95 -32.44
N LYS A 181 -19.15 -20.92 -33.12
CA LYS A 181 -20.42 -20.99 -33.83
C LYS A 181 -20.18 -21.82 -35.09
N VAL A 182 -20.77 -22.98 -35.14
CA VAL A 182 -21.14 -23.69 -36.36
C VAL A 182 -22.40 -23.04 -36.92
#